data_abc3e8ed96c6175a1d9d947afc0bce95
#
_entry.id   abc3e8ed96c6175a1d9d947afc0bce95
#
_cell.length_a   1.000
_cell.length_b   1.000
_cell.length_c   1.000
_cell.angle_alpha   90.00
_cell.angle_beta   90.00
_cell.angle_gamma   90.00
#
_symmetry.space_group_name_H-M   'P 1'
#
loop_
_entity.id
_entity.type
_entity.pdbx_description
1 polymer ?
#
loop_
_entity_poly.entity_id
_entity_poly.type
_entity_poly.pdbx_seq_one_letter_code
_entity_poly.pdbx_strand_id
1 'polypeptide(L)'
;LTRRLEPRAAAPHRRLRLIRTLAEAGVPVGISLAPQIPFLTEDMEQVLEAAWQAGARHAFYHVLRLPWEVAPLWRQWLELHYPQRAARVMARVQEMRGGKDYDADFATRMKGSGPWAQLIGQRFRRAADRLGFNRERIAFDTTQFRPPARDGQGSLF
;
A
#
# COMPACT_ATOMS: atom_id res chain seq x y z
N LEU A 1 -5.93 -12.63 6.40
CA LEU A 1 -4.73 -12.39 5.61
C LEU A 1 -3.57 -11.92 6.49
N THR A 2 -3.70 -10.79 7.19
CA THR A 2 -2.62 -10.11 7.94
C THR A 2 -1.87 -11.03 8.92
N ARG A 3 -2.56 -11.84 9.73
CA ARG A 3 -1.90 -12.76 10.67
C ARG A 3 -1.01 -13.81 10.02
N ARG A 4 -1.27 -14.18 8.76
CA ARG A 4 -0.48 -15.18 8.02
C ARG A 4 0.63 -14.55 7.20
N LEU A 5 0.39 -13.35 6.64
CA LEU A 5 1.35 -12.67 5.79
C LEU A 5 2.33 -11.79 6.58
N GLU A 6 1.82 -11.11 7.59
CA GLU A 6 2.57 -10.16 8.42
C GLU A 6 2.32 -10.41 9.92
N PRO A 7 2.79 -11.53 10.49
CA PRO A 7 2.43 -11.92 11.86
C PRO A 7 2.90 -10.94 12.93
N ARG A 8 3.93 -10.14 12.63
CA ARG A 8 4.47 -9.12 13.55
C ARG A 8 3.84 -7.74 13.36
N ALA A 9 3.02 -7.54 12.34
CA ALA A 9 2.39 -6.25 12.09
C ALA A 9 1.29 -5.95 13.11
N ALA A 10 1.12 -4.68 13.44
CA ALA A 10 0.05 -4.24 14.33
C ALA A 10 -1.33 -4.63 13.77
N ALA A 11 -2.20 -5.12 14.65
CA ALA A 11 -3.57 -5.49 14.29
C ALA A 11 -4.35 -4.27 13.74
N PRO A 12 -5.34 -4.46 12.85
CA PRO A 12 -6.08 -3.36 12.22
C PRO A 12 -6.66 -2.35 13.21
N HIS A 13 -7.25 -2.81 14.31
CA HIS A 13 -7.81 -1.92 15.34
C HIS A 13 -6.76 -1.04 16.02
N ARG A 14 -5.52 -1.53 16.18
CA ARG A 14 -4.41 -0.73 16.72
C ARG A 14 -3.95 0.32 15.73
N ARG A 15 -3.91 -0.02 14.44
CA ARG A 15 -3.59 0.94 13.36
C ARG A 15 -4.65 2.06 13.30
N LEU A 16 -5.94 1.72 13.39
CA LEU A 16 -7.02 2.71 13.42
C LEU A 16 -6.96 3.60 14.65
N ARG A 17 -6.63 3.03 15.83
CA ARG A 17 -6.42 3.82 17.06
C ARG A 17 -5.28 4.82 16.89
N LEU A 18 -4.14 4.37 16.31
CA LEU A 18 -3.01 5.25 16.05
C LEU A 18 -3.39 6.42 15.12
N ILE A 19 -4.11 6.13 14.03
CA ILE A 19 -4.62 7.16 13.13
C ILE A 19 -5.44 8.20 13.90
N ARG A 20 -6.37 7.75 14.75
CA ARG A 20 -7.22 8.64 15.56
C ARG A 20 -6.40 9.49 16.50
N THR A 21 -5.50 8.88 17.26
CA THR A 21 -4.63 9.60 18.21
C THR A 21 -3.81 10.69 17.51
N LEU A 22 -3.23 10.40 16.36
CA LEU A 22 -2.44 11.38 15.60
C LEU A 22 -3.32 12.48 15.03
N ALA A 23 -4.47 12.13 14.48
CA ALA A 23 -5.42 13.11 13.92
C ALA A 23 -5.98 14.06 15.01
N GLU A 24 -6.33 13.54 16.17
CA GLU A 24 -6.76 14.32 17.33
C GLU A 24 -5.67 15.26 17.86
N ALA A 25 -4.40 14.88 17.71
CA ALA A 25 -3.25 15.72 18.02
C ALA A 25 -2.92 16.74 16.91
N GLY A 26 -3.74 16.87 15.87
CA GLY A 26 -3.51 17.80 14.76
C GLY A 26 -2.44 17.36 13.75
N VAL A 27 -1.97 16.13 13.84
CA VAL A 27 -0.99 15.59 12.88
C VAL A 27 -1.70 15.11 11.62
N PRO A 28 -1.34 15.61 10.42
CA PRO A 28 -1.88 15.10 9.16
C PRO A 28 -1.58 13.62 8.96
N VAL A 29 -2.61 12.80 8.74
CA VAL A 29 -2.46 11.35 8.60
C VAL A 29 -2.94 10.90 7.24
N GLY A 30 -2.10 10.06 6.60
CA GLY A 30 -2.44 9.33 5.39
C GLY A 30 -2.33 7.81 5.58
N ILE A 31 -2.99 7.07 4.70
CA ILE A 31 -2.91 5.61 4.65
C ILE A 31 -2.42 5.09 3.31
N SER A 32 -1.70 4.00 3.36
CA SER A 32 -1.32 3.20 2.19
C SER A 32 -2.09 1.88 2.19
N LEU A 33 -2.94 1.69 1.17
CA LEU A 33 -3.60 0.40 0.93
C LEU A 33 -2.67 -0.47 0.07
N ALA A 34 -1.68 -1.04 0.69
CA ALA A 34 -0.66 -1.84 0.03
C ALA A 34 -0.32 -3.11 0.84
N PRO A 35 -0.11 -4.21 0.19
CA PRO A 35 -0.34 -4.45 -1.24
C PRO A 35 -1.81 -4.73 -1.58
N GLN A 36 -2.29 -4.28 -2.75
CA GLN A 36 -3.53 -4.79 -3.32
C GLN A 36 -3.25 -6.10 -4.04
N ILE A 37 -3.88 -7.17 -3.56
CA ILE A 37 -3.66 -8.53 -4.05
C ILE A 37 -4.98 -9.06 -4.58
N PRO A 38 -5.07 -9.39 -5.89
CA PRO A 38 -6.29 -9.94 -6.47
C PRO A 38 -6.84 -11.12 -5.65
N PHE A 39 -8.14 -11.10 -5.38
CA PHE A 39 -8.88 -12.15 -4.65
C PHE A 39 -8.51 -12.35 -3.18
N LEU A 40 -7.57 -11.56 -2.62
CA LEU A 40 -7.16 -11.65 -1.22
C LEU A 40 -7.38 -10.35 -0.44
N THR A 41 -7.29 -9.18 -1.08
CA THR A 41 -7.56 -7.87 -0.46
C THR A 41 -8.75 -7.21 -1.16
N GLU A 42 -9.95 -7.71 -0.87
CA GLU A 42 -11.19 -7.24 -1.52
C GLU A 42 -11.95 -6.18 -0.70
N ASP A 43 -11.44 -5.83 0.47
CA ASP A 43 -12.03 -4.97 1.50
C ASP A 43 -11.58 -3.49 1.41
N MET A 44 -11.06 -3.06 0.25
CA MET A 44 -10.49 -1.73 0.04
C MET A 44 -11.43 -0.60 0.50
N GLU A 45 -12.69 -0.64 0.11
CA GLU A 45 -13.67 0.39 0.42
C GLU A 45 -13.95 0.48 1.92
N GLN A 46 -14.03 -0.67 2.59
CA GLN A 46 -14.23 -0.75 4.05
C GLN A 46 -13.03 -0.19 4.82
N VAL A 47 -11.81 -0.51 4.35
CA VAL A 47 -10.57 -0.01 4.96
C VAL A 47 -10.47 1.50 4.80
N LEU A 48 -10.81 2.05 3.62
CA LEU A 48 -10.84 3.49 3.38
C LEU A 48 -11.86 4.18 4.30
N GLU A 49 -13.06 3.63 4.42
CA GLU A 49 -14.10 4.19 5.27
C GLU A 49 -13.67 4.21 6.76
N ALA A 50 -13.16 3.09 7.26
CA ALA A 50 -12.69 3.00 8.64
C ALA A 50 -11.54 3.98 8.93
N ALA A 51 -10.61 4.14 7.99
CA ALA A 51 -9.51 5.08 8.12
C ALA A 51 -9.97 6.54 8.07
N TRP A 52 -10.93 6.87 7.19
CA TRP A 52 -11.55 8.20 7.14
C TRP A 52 -12.23 8.55 8.45
N GLN A 53 -13.04 7.65 8.99
CA GLN A 53 -13.71 7.81 10.29
C GLN A 53 -12.71 7.94 11.46
N ALA A 54 -11.53 7.32 11.33
CA ALA A 54 -10.46 7.47 12.29
C ALA A 54 -9.66 8.79 12.16
N GLY A 55 -9.90 9.59 11.11
CA GLY A 55 -9.26 10.89 10.93
C GLY A 55 -8.22 10.96 9.82
N ALA A 56 -7.95 9.88 9.07
CA ALA A 56 -7.09 9.96 7.89
C ALA A 56 -7.72 10.82 6.79
N ARG A 57 -6.90 11.65 6.11
CA ARG A 57 -7.36 12.54 5.02
C ARG A 57 -6.62 12.31 3.71
N HIS A 58 -5.53 11.55 3.75
CA HIS A 58 -4.76 11.18 2.56
C HIS A 58 -4.75 9.68 2.39
N ALA A 59 -4.86 9.21 1.15
CA ALA A 59 -4.83 7.79 0.84
C ALA A 59 -4.17 7.54 -0.51
N PHE A 60 -3.45 6.42 -0.61
CA PHE A 60 -2.96 5.88 -1.86
C PHE A 60 -2.94 4.35 -1.80
N TYR A 61 -2.75 3.72 -2.94
CA TYR A 61 -2.66 2.27 -3.03
C TYR A 61 -1.50 1.84 -3.90
N HIS A 62 -1.00 0.63 -3.67
CA HIS A 62 -0.08 -0.05 -4.55
C HIS A 62 -0.55 -1.48 -4.79
N VAL A 63 -0.35 -1.98 -6.02
CA VAL A 63 -0.55 -3.40 -6.29
C VAL A 63 0.65 -4.20 -5.83
N LEU A 64 0.46 -5.50 -5.62
CA LEU A 64 1.52 -6.41 -5.19
C LEU A 64 2.74 -6.32 -6.10
N ARG A 65 3.92 -6.26 -5.48
CA ARG A 65 5.23 -6.26 -6.14
C ARG A 65 6.04 -7.45 -5.67
N LEU A 66 6.65 -8.16 -6.61
CA LEU A 66 7.38 -9.40 -6.34
C LEU A 66 8.81 -9.31 -6.93
N PRO A 67 9.67 -8.39 -6.45
CA PRO A 67 11.03 -8.29 -6.96
C PRO A 67 11.85 -9.52 -6.54
N TRP A 68 12.68 -10.02 -7.47
CA TRP A 68 13.68 -11.06 -7.27
C TRP A 68 13.20 -12.24 -6.41
N GLU A 69 13.79 -12.47 -5.27
CA GLU A 69 13.54 -13.60 -4.36
C GLU A 69 12.12 -13.59 -3.76
N VAL A 70 11.45 -12.45 -3.79
CA VAL A 70 10.07 -12.34 -3.27
C VAL A 70 9.09 -13.15 -4.13
N ALA A 71 9.33 -13.28 -5.43
CA ALA A 71 8.41 -14.01 -6.31
C ALA A 71 8.31 -15.50 -5.98
N PRO A 72 9.40 -16.28 -5.89
CA PRO A 72 9.31 -17.69 -5.51
C PRO A 72 8.80 -17.87 -4.07
N LEU A 73 9.19 -17.04 -3.12
CA LEU A 73 8.68 -17.11 -1.75
C LEU A 73 7.16 -16.85 -1.68
N TRP A 74 6.68 -15.87 -2.45
CA TRP A 74 5.26 -15.57 -2.54
C TRP A 74 4.45 -16.74 -3.14
N ARG A 75 4.96 -17.40 -4.19
CA ARG A 75 4.32 -18.57 -4.79
C ARG A 75 4.20 -19.72 -3.78
N GLN A 76 5.28 -20.04 -3.07
CA GLN A 76 5.28 -21.05 -2.02
C GLN A 76 4.28 -20.71 -0.91
N TRP A 77 4.25 -19.44 -0.48
CA TRP A 77 3.31 -18.97 0.53
C TRP A 77 1.85 -19.09 0.06
N LEU A 78 1.55 -18.77 -1.21
CA LEU A 78 0.21 -18.92 -1.78
C LEU A 78 -0.21 -20.39 -1.84
N GLU A 79 0.67 -21.27 -2.28
CA GLU A 79 0.40 -22.70 -2.34
C GLU A 79 0.13 -23.29 -0.95
N LEU A 80 0.87 -22.85 0.06
CA LEU A 80 0.69 -23.30 1.44
C LEU A 80 -0.61 -22.80 2.06
N HIS A 81 -0.99 -21.55 1.82
CA HIS A 81 -2.08 -20.90 2.55
C HIS A 81 -3.38 -20.75 1.74
N TYR A 82 -3.29 -20.73 0.42
CA TYR A 82 -4.42 -20.53 -0.51
C TYR A 82 -4.28 -21.39 -1.77
N PRO A 83 -4.08 -22.72 -1.66
CA PRO A 83 -3.79 -23.60 -2.80
C PRO A 83 -4.83 -23.48 -3.92
N GLN A 84 -6.12 -23.38 -3.56
CA GLN A 84 -7.22 -23.26 -4.54
C GLN A 84 -7.26 -21.91 -5.27
N ARG A 85 -6.57 -20.89 -4.76
CA ARG A 85 -6.53 -19.54 -5.34
C ARG A 85 -5.16 -19.19 -5.94
N ALA A 86 -4.12 -19.95 -5.64
CA ALA A 86 -2.74 -19.61 -5.97
C ALA A 86 -2.55 -19.31 -7.47
N ALA A 87 -2.95 -20.24 -8.33
CA ALA A 87 -2.86 -20.04 -9.78
C ALA A 87 -3.65 -18.82 -10.29
N ARG A 88 -4.85 -18.63 -9.77
CA ARG A 88 -5.71 -17.49 -10.15
C ARG A 88 -5.16 -16.15 -9.69
N VAL A 89 -4.60 -16.07 -8.49
CA VAL A 89 -3.93 -14.86 -7.97
C VAL A 89 -2.75 -14.52 -8.84
N MET A 90 -1.87 -15.51 -9.12
CA MET A 90 -0.68 -15.27 -9.93
C MET A 90 -1.01 -14.89 -11.37
N ALA A 91 -2.03 -15.49 -11.98
CA ALA A 91 -2.47 -15.10 -13.32
C ALA A 91 -2.85 -13.61 -13.38
N ARG A 92 -3.54 -13.08 -12.35
CA ARG A 92 -3.88 -11.65 -12.30
C ARG A 92 -2.69 -10.76 -11.99
N VAL A 93 -1.76 -11.21 -11.13
CA VAL A 93 -0.51 -10.49 -10.88
C VAL A 93 0.28 -10.36 -12.19
N GLN A 94 0.43 -11.45 -12.95
CA GLN A 94 1.14 -11.44 -14.22
C GLN A 94 0.43 -10.59 -15.28
N GLU A 95 -0.89 -10.66 -15.37
CA GLU A 95 -1.67 -9.79 -16.27
C GLU A 95 -1.36 -8.30 -16.03
N MET A 96 -1.30 -7.88 -14.77
CA MET A 96 -0.95 -6.50 -14.41
C MET A 96 0.52 -6.15 -14.64
N ARG A 97 1.37 -7.11 -15.00
CA ARG A 97 2.83 -6.99 -15.17
C ARG A 97 3.31 -7.40 -16.56
N GLY A 98 2.42 -7.38 -17.56
CA GLY A 98 2.78 -7.76 -18.93
C GLY A 98 3.24 -9.21 -19.07
N GLY A 99 2.62 -10.13 -18.31
CA GLY A 99 2.93 -11.56 -18.32
C GLY A 99 4.07 -11.99 -17.38
N LYS A 100 4.68 -11.06 -16.64
CA LYS A 100 5.81 -11.32 -15.72
C LYS A 100 5.34 -11.30 -14.25
N ASP A 101 6.11 -11.92 -13.36
CA ASP A 101 5.84 -11.83 -11.92
C ASP A 101 6.13 -10.43 -11.37
N TYR A 102 7.09 -9.73 -11.96
CA TYR A 102 7.54 -8.40 -11.57
C TYR A 102 7.88 -7.54 -12.80
N ASP A 103 7.56 -6.26 -12.68
CA ASP A 103 7.94 -5.21 -13.61
C ASP A 103 8.62 -4.08 -12.81
N ALA A 104 9.85 -3.73 -13.21
CA ALA A 104 10.65 -2.70 -12.56
C ALA A 104 10.37 -1.28 -13.07
N ASP A 105 9.62 -1.13 -14.16
CA ASP A 105 9.32 0.16 -14.78
C ASP A 105 8.69 1.13 -13.78
N PHE A 106 9.26 2.33 -13.67
CA PHE A 106 8.82 3.35 -12.74
C PHE A 106 7.39 3.82 -12.97
N ALA A 107 6.90 3.82 -14.23
CA ALA A 107 5.55 4.24 -14.57
C ALA A 107 4.49 3.22 -14.11
N THR A 108 4.82 1.92 -14.17
CA THR A 108 3.85 0.84 -13.95
C THR A 108 4.06 0.05 -12.66
N ARG A 109 5.28 0.01 -12.11
CA ARG A 109 5.63 -0.87 -10.96
C ARG A 109 4.73 -0.72 -9.73
N MET A 110 4.15 0.47 -9.51
CA MET A 110 3.30 0.73 -8.33
C MET A 110 1.83 0.42 -8.59
N LYS A 111 1.35 0.70 -9.78
CA LYS A 111 -0.07 0.62 -10.14
C LYS A 111 -0.43 -0.59 -11.01
N GLY A 112 0.55 -1.13 -11.72
CA GLY A 112 0.32 -2.13 -12.75
C GLY A 112 -0.30 -1.53 -14.02
N SER A 113 -0.60 -2.39 -14.98
CA SER A 113 -1.24 -2.06 -16.25
C SER A 113 -2.37 -3.06 -16.57
N GLY A 114 -3.12 -2.80 -17.63
CA GLY A 114 -4.19 -3.69 -18.09
C GLY A 114 -5.51 -3.56 -17.30
N PRO A 115 -6.53 -4.35 -17.70
CA PRO A 115 -7.92 -4.20 -17.20
C PRO A 115 -8.05 -4.37 -15.68
N TRP A 116 -7.33 -5.33 -15.09
CA TRP A 116 -7.42 -5.59 -13.65
C TRP A 116 -6.82 -4.45 -12.83
N ALA A 117 -5.68 -3.90 -13.25
CA ALA A 117 -5.08 -2.75 -12.61
C ALA A 117 -5.98 -1.50 -12.72
N GLN A 118 -6.62 -1.31 -13.86
CA GLN A 118 -7.61 -0.25 -14.08
C GLN A 118 -8.81 -0.40 -13.15
N LEU A 119 -9.33 -1.62 -12.97
CA LEU A 119 -10.44 -1.91 -12.04
C LEU A 119 -10.07 -1.54 -10.60
N ILE A 120 -8.91 -1.97 -10.12
CA ILE A 120 -8.39 -1.60 -8.78
C ILE A 120 -8.32 -0.07 -8.65
N GLY A 121 -7.74 0.60 -9.66
CA GLY A 121 -7.64 2.05 -9.69
C GLY A 121 -8.98 2.78 -9.69
N GLN A 122 -9.98 2.26 -10.42
CA GLN A 122 -11.33 2.82 -10.44
C GLN A 122 -12.04 2.65 -9.09
N ARG A 123 -11.95 1.46 -8.48
CA ARG A 123 -12.50 1.20 -7.13
C ARG A 123 -11.91 2.17 -6.12
N PHE A 124 -10.57 2.29 -6.11
CA PHE A 124 -9.90 3.22 -5.22
C PHE A 124 -10.36 4.66 -5.41
N ARG A 125 -10.34 5.17 -6.65
CA ARG A 125 -10.74 6.56 -6.92
C ARG A 125 -12.18 6.82 -6.49
N ARG A 126 -13.12 5.97 -6.88
CA ARG A 126 -14.54 6.14 -6.50
C ARG A 126 -14.74 6.19 -4.98
N ALA A 127 -14.07 5.30 -4.24
CA ALA A 127 -14.19 5.26 -2.80
C ALA A 127 -13.50 6.47 -2.14
N ALA A 128 -12.30 6.83 -2.58
CA ALA A 128 -11.55 7.97 -2.08
C ALA A 128 -12.30 9.30 -2.34
N ASP A 129 -12.83 9.49 -3.56
CA ASP A 129 -13.59 10.69 -3.93
C ASP A 129 -14.90 10.81 -3.12
N ARG A 130 -15.64 9.71 -2.99
CA ARG A 130 -16.87 9.66 -2.18
C ARG A 130 -16.63 10.06 -0.73
N LEU A 131 -15.54 9.59 -0.15
CA LEU A 131 -15.16 9.88 1.23
C LEU A 131 -14.50 11.25 1.39
N GLY A 132 -13.91 11.81 0.34
CA GLY A 132 -13.23 13.10 0.35
C GLY A 132 -11.74 13.02 0.67
N PHE A 133 -11.09 11.89 0.43
CA PHE A 133 -9.63 11.79 0.53
C PHE A 133 -8.92 12.67 -0.51
N ASN A 134 -7.71 13.10 -0.17
CA ASN A 134 -6.80 13.83 -1.07
C ASN A 134 -7.34 15.17 -1.61
N ARG A 135 -8.33 15.79 -0.98
CA ARG A 135 -8.86 17.10 -1.39
C ARG A 135 -7.85 18.21 -1.20
N GLU A 136 -7.08 18.13 -0.15
CA GLU A 136 -6.04 19.11 0.15
C GLU A 136 -4.66 18.54 -0.20
N ARG A 137 -3.80 19.37 -0.78
CA ARG A 137 -2.39 19.00 -0.95
C ARG A 137 -1.64 19.31 0.32
N ILE A 138 -0.85 18.33 0.79
CA ILE A 138 0.10 18.60 1.87
C ILE A 138 1.21 19.47 1.29
N ALA A 139 1.30 20.71 1.78
CA ALA A 139 2.46 21.55 1.51
C ALA A 139 3.56 21.17 2.51
N PHE A 140 4.64 20.60 2.01
CA PHE A 140 5.81 20.31 2.84
C PHE A 140 6.61 21.58 3.04
N ASP A 141 6.79 22.01 4.28
CA ASP A 141 7.71 23.09 4.63
C ASP A 141 9.15 22.54 4.68
N THR A 142 9.91 22.81 3.63
CA THR A 142 11.32 22.41 3.54
C THR A 142 12.27 23.48 4.11
N THR A 143 11.78 24.62 4.55
CA THR A 143 12.61 25.71 5.07
C THR A 143 13.21 25.38 6.45
N GLN A 144 12.58 24.47 7.16
CA GLN A 144 13.07 23.99 8.47
C GLN A 144 14.16 22.93 8.37
N PHE A 145 14.42 22.42 7.18
CA PHE A 145 15.49 21.43 6.99
C PHE A 145 16.84 22.09 7.25
N ARG A 146 17.53 21.59 8.25
CA ARG A 146 18.90 21.98 8.58
C ARG A 146 19.83 20.81 8.23
N PRO A 147 20.62 20.90 7.15
CA PRO A 147 21.61 19.87 6.86
C PRO A 147 22.60 19.79 8.02
N PRO A 148 23.06 18.60 8.40
CA PRO A 148 24.11 18.48 9.39
C PRO A 148 25.32 19.28 8.95
N ALA A 149 25.96 20.00 9.90
CA ALA A 149 27.19 20.74 9.61
C ALA A 149 28.24 19.76 9.03
N ARG A 150 28.90 20.14 7.95
CA ARG A 150 29.93 19.30 7.30
C ARG A 150 31.03 18.89 8.26
N ASP A 151 31.34 19.70 9.27
CA ASP A 151 32.39 19.50 10.26
C ASP A 151 31.97 18.53 11.40
N GLY A 152 30.70 18.13 11.45
CA GLY A 152 30.21 17.19 12.48
C GLY A 152 30.00 15.77 11.99
N GLN A 153 30.21 15.51 10.73
CA GLN A 153 30.11 14.15 10.19
C GLN A 153 31.47 13.49 10.37
N GLY A 154 31.61 12.69 11.41
CA GLY A 154 32.76 11.79 11.54
C GLY A 154 32.85 10.91 10.30
N SER A 155 34.09 10.74 9.77
CA SER A 155 34.34 9.78 8.70
C SER A 155 33.85 8.40 9.14
N LEU A 156 33.05 7.75 8.33
CA LEU A 156 32.60 6.37 8.54
C LEU A 156 33.61 5.35 8.02
N PHE A 157 34.81 5.83 7.53
CA PHE A 157 35.90 5.01 7.02
C PHE A 157 37.25 5.57 7.49
#